data_30c2ccb28787fe5fec9c12b4ec3fe85c
#
_entry.id   30c2ccb28787fe5fec9c12b4ec3fe85c
#
_cell.length_a   1.000
_cell.length_b   1.000
_cell.length_c   1.000
_cell.angle_alpha   90.00
_cell.angle_beta   90.00
_cell.angle_gamma   90.00
#
_symmetry.space_group_name_H-M   'P 1'
#
loop_
_entity.id
_entity.type
_entity.pdbx_description
1 polymer ?
#
loop_
_entity_poly.entity_id
_entity_poly.type
_entity_poly.pdbx_seq_one_letter_code
_entity_poly.pdbx_strand_id
1 'polypeptide(L)'
;LAIRHQDIFGAAGSMSGGLDIRPFPDNWDMKKQIGEEDKNQQIWEEHTVINQLDKLENGSLAIIFDCGYSDFFLTVNKNFHQGLLDRKIDHDFIVRPGWHNAEYWNNSIDYQLLFFNKFFNKKDTKTE
;
A
#
# COMPACT_ATOMS: atom_id res chain seq x y z
N LEU A 1 2.75 1.07 -8.87
CA LEU A 1 2.59 0.26 -10.09
C LEU A 1 1.25 -0.46 -10.10
N ALA A 2 0.96 -1.37 -9.17
CA ALA A 2 -0.22 -2.25 -9.22
C ALA A 2 -1.55 -1.51 -9.41
N ILE A 3 -1.77 -0.41 -8.68
CA ILE A 3 -2.99 0.40 -8.84
C ILE A 3 -3.12 1.02 -10.24
N ARG A 4 -2.01 1.33 -10.89
CA ARG A 4 -2.00 1.91 -12.25
C ARG A 4 -2.10 0.86 -13.36
N HIS A 5 -1.79 -0.38 -13.06
CA HIS A 5 -1.68 -1.49 -14.03
C HIS A 5 -2.45 -2.72 -13.54
N GLN A 6 -3.73 -2.53 -13.24
CA GLN A 6 -4.63 -3.59 -12.78
C GLN A 6 -4.92 -4.64 -13.88
N ASP A 7 -4.61 -4.32 -15.12
CA ASP A 7 -4.60 -5.24 -16.25
C ASP A 7 -3.45 -6.28 -16.19
N ILE A 8 -2.40 -5.98 -15.41
CA ILE A 8 -1.21 -6.83 -15.24
C ILE A 8 -1.17 -7.44 -13.83
N PHE A 9 -1.47 -6.63 -12.81
CA PHE A 9 -1.36 -7.03 -11.41
C PHE A 9 -2.75 -7.36 -10.83
N GLY A 10 -2.96 -8.60 -10.43
CA GLY A 10 -4.19 -9.03 -9.76
C GLY A 10 -4.15 -8.85 -8.22
N ALA A 11 -2.95 -8.77 -7.65
CA ALA A 11 -2.76 -8.58 -6.22
C ALA A 11 -1.52 -7.74 -5.91
N ALA A 12 -1.53 -7.05 -4.78
CA ALA A 12 -0.40 -6.25 -4.29
C ALA A 12 -0.27 -6.35 -2.76
N GLY A 13 0.97 -6.42 -2.28
CA GLY A 13 1.30 -6.38 -0.85
C GLY A 13 2.28 -5.26 -0.53
N SER A 14 2.15 -4.66 0.65
CA SER A 14 3.07 -3.66 1.17
C SER A 14 3.41 -3.95 2.63
N MET A 15 4.70 -3.93 2.97
CA MET A 15 5.21 -4.03 4.32
C MET A 15 5.82 -2.70 4.72
N SER A 16 5.21 -2.00 5.67
CA SER A 16 5.63 -0.65 6.12
C SER A 16 5.82 0.33 4.96
N GLY A 17 4.91 0.38 4.02
CA GLY A 17 5.05 1.20 2.81
C GLY A 17 4.87 2.69 3.05
N GLY A 18 5.63 3.52 2.33
CA GLY A 18 5.44 4.97 2.25
C GLY A 18 4.24 5.31 1.34
N LEU A 19 3.03 5.01 1.79
CA LEU A 19 1.80 5.15 0.99
C LEU A 19 1.37 6.62 0.78
N ASP A 20 1.91 7.52 1.58
CA ASP A 20 1.92 8.96 1.35
C ASP A 20 3.32 9.52 1.62
N ILE A 21 3.97 10.05 0.61
CA ILE A 21 5.35 10.57 0.69
C ILE A 21 5.40 12.07 1.04
N ARG A 22 4.28 12.78 0.91
CA ARG A 22 4.21 14.25 1.09
C ARG A 22 4.59 14.74 2.50
N PRO A 23 4.33 13.99 3.58
CA PRO A 23 4.82 14.38 4.91
C PRO A 23 6.35 14.30 5.08
N PHE A 24 7.08 13.77 4.10
CA PHE A 24 8.51 13.46 4.17
C PHE A 24 9.33 14.08 3.01
N PRO A 25 9.19 15.39 2.71
CA PRO A 25 9.74 15.96 1.48
C PRO A 25 11.27 15.94 1.42
N ASP A 26 11.94 15.90 2.57
CA ASP A 26 13.41 15.91 2.67
C ASP A 26 14.04 14.53 2.84
N ASN A 27 13.24 13.46 2.85
CA ASN A 27 13.72 12.11 3.12
C ASN A 27 14.03 11.34 1.82
N TRP A 28 14.93 10.36 1.94
CA TRP A 28 15.26 9.33 0.91
C TRP A 28 15.63 9.91 -0.47
N ASP A 29 16.21 11.11 -0.50
CA ASP A 29 16.57 11.78 -1.77
C ASP A 29 15.39 11.94 -2.75
N MET A 30 14.15 11.92 -2.28
CA MET A 30 12.95 12.04 -3.12
C MET A 30 13.02 13.28 -4.01
N LYS A 31 13.45 14.41 -3.46
CA LYS A 31 13.61 15.65 -4.21
C LYS A 31 14.62 15.60 -5.35
N LYS A 32 15.58 14.69 -5.30
CA LYS A 32 16.52 14.47 -6.42
C LYS A 32 15.88 13.72 -7.58
N GLN A 33 14.83 12.92 -7.29
CA GLN A 33 14.16 12.09 -8.28
C GLN A 33 12.95 12.78 -8.90
N ILE A 34 12.14 13.48 -8.10
CA ILE A 34 10.86 14.07 -8.52
C ILE A 34 10.80 15.60 -8.32
N GLY A 35 11.92 16.23 -7.96
CA GLY A 35 12.03 17.66 -7.69
C GLY A 35 11.61 18.07 -6.29
N GLU A 36 11.91 19.31 -5.91
CA GLU A 36 11.47 19.87 -4.62
C GLU A 36 9.94 19.97 -4.59
N GLU A 37 9.32 19.56 -3.48
CA GLU A 37 7.87 19.43 -3.35
C GLU A 37 7.13 20.74 -3.60
N ASP A 38 7.62 21.84 -3.04
CA ASP A 38 7.04 23.18 -3.19
C ASP A 38 7.01 23.69 -4.65
N LYS A 39 7.91 23.19 -5.50
CA LYS A 39 8.01 23.56 -6.92
C LYS A 39 7.39 22.53 -7.86
N ASN A 40 7.10 21.33 -7.38
CA ASN A 40 6.67 20.20 -8.19
C ASN A 40 5.47 19.45 -7.58
N GLN A 41 4.55 20.17 -6.94
CA GLN A 41 3.41 19.58 -6.22
C GLN A 41 2.63 18.56 -7.06
N GLN A 42 2.36 18.86 -8.33
CA GLN A 42 1.66 17.93 -9.20
C GLN A 42 2.40 16.59 -9.34
N ILE A 43 3.72 16.61 -9.49
CA ILE A 43 4.54 15.39 -9.63
C ILE A 43 4.50 14.59 -8.33
N TRP A 44 4.60 15.26 -7.17
CA TRP A 44 4.50 14.62 -5.87
C TRP A 44 3.12 13.96 -5.67
N GLU A 45 2.04 14.64 -6.02
CA GLU A 45 0.69 14.09 -5.96
C GLU A 45 0.52 12.87 -6.88
N GLU A 46 1.00 12.96 -8.13
CA GLU A 46 0.94 11.87 -9.09
C GLU A 46 1.73 10.63 -8.66
N HIS A 47 2.80 10.79 -7.87
CA HIS A 47 3.64 9.70 -7.36
C HIS A 47 3.25 9.23 -5.95
N THR A 48 2.26 9.84 -5.32
CA THR A 48 1.76 9.46 -4.01
C THR A 48 0.69 8.38 -4.14
N VAL A 49 0.88 7.27 -3.43
CA VAL A 49 0.04 6.07 -3.57
C VAL A 49 -1.40 6.33 -3.16
N ILE A 50 -1.64 7.01 -2.03
CA ILE A 50 -2.98 7.32 -1.55
C ILE A 50 -3.81 8.15 -2.54
N ASN A 51 -3.17 8.97 -3.36
CA ASN A 51 -3.84 9.76 -4.39
C ASN A 51 -4.27 8.94 -5.62
N GLN A 52 -3.90 7.64 -5.66
CA GLN A 52 -4.31 6.75 -6.74
C GLN A 52 -5.59 5.96 -6.41
N LEU A 53 -6.15 6.12 -5.23
CA LEU A 53 -7.31 5.34 -4.76
C LEU A 53 -8.54 5.45 -5.67
N ASP A 54 -8.72 6.58 -6.34
CA ASP A 54 -9.84 6.80 -7.27
C ASP A 54 -9.77 5.92 -8.54
N LYS A 55 -8.64 5.24 -8.76
CA LYS A 55 -8.45 4.29 -9.85
C LYS A 55 -8.87 2.85 -9.49
N LEU A 56 -9.21 2.61 -8.21
CA LEU A 56 -9.59 1.29 -7.72
C LEU A 56 -11.12 1.14 -7.69
N GLU A 57 -11.55 -0.02 -8.15
CA GLU A 57 -12.89 -0.54 -7.90
C GLU A 57 -12.80 -1.77 -6.99
N ASN A 58 -13.83 -2.04 -6.21
CA ASN A 58 -13.80 -3.21 -5.33
C ASN A 58 -13.64 -4.50 -6.12
N GLY A 59 -12.65 -5.31 -5.75
CA GLY A 59 -12.30 -6.57 -6.41
C GLY A 59 -11.39 -6.43 -7.64
N SER A 60 -11.04 -5.22 -8.09
CA SER A 60 -10.13 -5.03 -9.24
C SER A 60 -8.66 -5.37 -8.92
N LEU A 61 -8.26 -5.20 -7.66
CA LEU A 61 -6.93 -5.52 -7.14
C LEU A 61 -7.08 -6.06 -5.71
N ALA A 62 -6.56 -7.25 -5.44
CA ALA A 62 -6.48 -7.78 -4.08
C ALA A 62 -5.33 -7.08 -3.33
N ILE A 63 -5.61 -6.50 -2.16
CA ILE A 63 -4.65 -5.65 -1.45
C ILE A 63 -4.44 -6.16 -0.04
N ILE A 64 -3.17 -6.36 0.34
CA ILE A 64 -2.72 -6.53 1.73
C ILE A 64 -1.64 -5.51 2.04
N PHE A 65 -1.69 -4.92 3.23
CA PHE A 65 -0.59 -4.12 3.74
C PHE A 65 -0.52 -4.18 5.26
N ASP A 66 0.65 -3.89 5.78
CA ASP A 66 0.92 -3.93 7.21
C ASP A 66 1.89 -2.84 7.63
N CYS A 67 1.87 -2.50 8.93
CA CYS A 67 2.78 -1.52 9.50
C CYS A 67 2.98 -1.77 11.00
N GLY A 68 4.19 -1.52 11.49
CA GLY A 68 4.51 -1.63 12.91
C GLY A 68 3.90 -0.50 13.75
N TYR A 69 3.62 -0.75 15.04
CA TYR A 69 3.08 0.26 15.96
C TYR A 69 4.00 1.48 16.12
N SER A 70 5.31 1.23 16.07
CA SER A 70 6.34 2.24 16.30
C SER A 70 6.99 2.73 15.01
N ASP A 71 6.42 2.33 13.86
CA ASP A 71 6.90 2.74 12.54
C ASP A 71 6.45 4.19 12.24
N PHE A 72 7.35 4.98 11.70
CA PHE A 72 7.05 6.37 11.31
C PHE A 72 6.03 6.46 10.16
N PHE A 73 5.84 5.38 9.39
CA PHE A 73 4.80 5.30 8.37
C PHE A 73 3.43 4.84 8.88
N LEU A 74 3.26 4.60 10.20
CA LEU A 74 1.98 4.10 10.71
C LEU A 74 0.81 5.03 10.36
N THR A 75 0.97 6.34 10.49
CA THR A 75 -0.09 7.30 10.21
C THR A 75 -0.50 7.27 8.74
N VAL A 76 0.44 7.26 7.81
CA VAL A 76 0.11 7.24 6.37
C VAL A 76 -0.51 5.89 5.95
N ASN A 77 -0.15 4.78 6.59
CA ASN A 77 -0.80 3.49 6.39
C ASN A 77 -2.25 3.48 6.92
N LYS A 78 -2.50 4.06 8.10
CA LYS A 78 -3.86 4.23 8.63
C LYS A 78 -4.73 5.11 7.73
N ASN A 79 -4.18 6.20 7.19
CA ASN A 79 -4.89 7.07 6.28
C ASN A 79 -5.25 6.35 4.97
N PHE A 80 -4.34 5.53 4.45
CA PHE A 80 -4.60 4.71 3.26
C PHE A 80 -5.69 3.67 3.53
N HIS A 81 -5.66 2.99 4.69
CA HIS A 81 -6.72 2.11 5.15
C HIS A 81 -8.08 2.81 5.18
N GLN A 82 -8.15 3.99 5.81
CA GLN A 82 -9.40 4.76 5.86
C GLN A 82 -9.87 5.15 4.46
N GLY A 83 -8.97 5.57 3.59
CA GLY A 83 -9.30 5.89 2.19
C GLY A 83 -9.88 4.73 1.39
N LEU A 84 -9.42 3.50 1.65
CA LEU A 84 -9.99 2.28 1.07
C LEU A 84 -11.38 1.97 1.65
N LEU A 85 -11.56 2.11 2.98
CA LEU A 85 -12.87 1.93 3.64
C LEU A 85 -13.92 2.91 3.11
N ASP A 86 -13.58 4.18 2.98
CA ASP A 86 -14.48 5.23 2.48
C ASP A 86 -14.98 4.93 1.05
N ARG A 87 -14.16 4.22 0.27
CA ARG A 87 -14.48 3.77 -1.09
C ARG A 87 -15.08 2.37 -1.16
N LYS A 88 -15.28 1.71 -0.02
CA LYS A 88 -15.78 0.33 0.08
C LYS A 88 -14.93 -0.67 -0.70
N ILE A 89 -13.61 -0.51 -0.64
CA ILE A 89 -12.64 -1.41 -1.27
C ILE A 89 -12.16 -2.42 -0.24
N ASP A 90 -12.41 -3.69 -0.48
CA ASP A 90 -11.99 -4.78 0.38
C ASP A 90 -10.46 -4.93 0.36
N HIS A 91 -9.87 -5.08 1.54
CA HIS A 91 -8.43 -5.21 1.72
C HIS A 91 -8.08 -5.78 3.10
N ASP A 92 -6.88 -6.30 3.23
CA ASP A 92 -6.33 -6.70 4.52
C ASP A 92 -5.34 -5.63 5.02
N PHE A 93 -5.59 -5.10 6.22
CA PHE A 93 -4.66 -4.21 6.91
C PHE A 93 -4.29 -4.78 8.28
N ILE A 94 -2.98 -4.98 8.51
CA ILE A 94 -2.46 -5.58 9.73
C ILE A 94 -1.55 -4.59 10.46
N VAL A 95 -1.82 -4.34 11.73
CA VAL A 95 -0.96 -3.51 12.58
C VAL A 95 -0.46 -4.37 13.74
N ARG A 96 0.86 -4.45 13.91
CA ARG A 96 1.51 -5.29 14.92
C ARG A 96 2.62 -4.53 15.65
N PRO A 97 3.08 -5.02 16.82
CA PRO A 97 4.28 -4.48 17.46
C PRO A 97 5.49 -4.53 16.54
N GLY A 98 6.26 -3.45 16.48
CA GLY A 98 7.52 -3.39 15.72
C GLY A 98 7.80 -2.01 15.14
N TRP A 99 8.97 -1.90 14.53
CA TRP A 99 9.56 -0.70 13.96
C TRP A 99 9.75 -0.85 12.45
N HIS A 100 10.24 0.20 11.80
CA HIS A 100 10.62 0.16 10.39
C HIS A 100 11.98 -0.53 10.21
N ASN A 101 12.00 -1.86 10.31
CA ASN A 101 13.24 -2.65 10.27
C ASN A 101 13.00 -4.10 9.78
N ALA A 102 14.13 -4.77 9.49
CA ALA A 102 14.13 -6.13 8.97
C ALA A 102 13.48 -7.15 9.92
N GLU A 103 13.57 -6.97 11.23
CA GLU A 103 12.92 -7.85 12.20
C GLU A 103 11.40 -7.83 12.02
N TYR A 104 10.81 -6.64 11.90
CA TYR A 104 9.39 -6.49 11.63
C TYR A 104 9.00 -7.14 10.29
N TRP A 105 9.75 -6.85 9.22
CA TRP A 105 9.43 -7.37 7.88
C TRP A 105 9.57 -8.88 7.78
N ASN A 106 10.54 -9.48 8.45
CA ASN A 106 10.70 -10.94 8.52
C ASN A 106 9.48 -11.63 9.16
N ASN A 107 8.83 -10.97 10.11
CA ASN A 107 7.59 -11.47 10.69
C ASN A 107 6.36 -11.18 9.82
N SER A 108 6.38 -10.08 9.06
CA SER A 108 5.28 -9.68 8.17
C SER A 108 5.15 -10.58 6.97
N ILE A 109 6.25 -11.11 6.44
CA ILE A 109 6.25 -11.89 5.19
C ILE A 109 5.33 -13.12 5.28
N ASP A 110 5.19 -13.75 6.44
CA ASP A 110 4.32 -14.92 6.62
C ASP A 110 2.84 -14.58 6.33
N TYR A 111 2.38 -13.41 6.76
CA TYR A 111 1.01 -12.94 6.51
C TYR A 111 0.81 -12.57 5.03
N GLN A 112 1.80 -11.95 4.43
CA GLN A 112 1.80 -11.62 3.00
C GLN A 112 1.72 -12.90 2.15
N LEU A 113 2.56 -13.91 2.45
CA LEU A 113 2.56 -15.18 1.76
C LEU A 113 1.24 -15.95 1.91
N LEU A 114 0.64 -15.93 3.10
CA LEU A 114 -0.67 -16.53 3.33
C LEU A 114 -1.75 -15.86 2.48
N PHE A 115 -1.75 -14.54 2.40
CA PHE A 115 -2.68 -13.78 1.56
C PHE A 115 -2.52 -14.15 0.08
N PHE A 116 -1.29 -14.12 -0.44
CA PHE A 116 -1.01 -14.46 -1.84
C PHE A 116 -1.32 -15.91 -2.15
N ASN A 117 -1.04 -16.84 -1.23
CA ASN A 117 -1.42 -18.23 -1.41
C ASN A 117 -2.94 -18.40 -1.55
N LYS A 118 -3.72 -17.72 -0.73
CA LYS A 118 -5.19 -17.71 -0.87
C LYS A 118 -5.64 -17.08 -2.17
N PHE A 119 -5.01 -16.00 -2.60
CA PHE A 119 -5.33 -15.33 -3.86
C PHE A 119 -5.10 -16.27 -5.06
N PHE A 120 -3.93 -16.88 -5.17
CA PHE A 120 -3.58 -17.77 -6.29
C PHE A 120 -4.31 -19.11 -6.28
N ASN A 121 -4.79 -19.57 -5.13
CA ASN A 121 -5.51 -20.83 -4.99
C ASN A 121 -7.02 -20.66 -4.82
N LYS A 122 -7.57 -19.46 -5.04
CA LYS A 122 -9.02 -19.30 -5.16
C LYS A 122 -9.50 -20.24 -6.28
N LYS A 123 -10.24 -21.31 -5.91
CA LYS A 123 -11.01 -22.05 -6.88
C LYS A 123 -12.05 -21.09 -7.43
N ASP A 124 -12.11 -20.96 -8.76
CA ASP A 124 -13.24 -20.31 -9.40
C ASP A 124 -14.50 -21.07 -8.98
N THR A 125 -15.16 -20.58 -7.96
CA THR A 125 -16.53 -20.95 -7.66
C THR A 125 -17.41 -20.24 -8.68
N LYS A 126 -17.29 -20.63 -9.94
CA LYS A 126 -18.41 -20.52 -10.86
C LYS A 126 -19.42 -21.53 -10.37
N THR A 127 -20.30 -21.07 -9.54
CA THR A 127 -21.53 -21.76 -9.17
C THR A 127 -22.35 -21.95 -10.44
N GLU A 128 -22.76 -23.18 -10.64
CA GLU A 128 -23.78 -23.63 -11.56
C GLU A 128 -25.06 -22.78 -11.47
#